data_fc5fb8264616c14021cf0795a397fa93
#
_entry.id   fc5fb8264616c14021cf0795a397fa93
#
_cell.length_a   1.000
_cell.length_b   1.000
_cell.length_c   1.000
_cell.angle_alpha   90.00
_cell.angle_beta   90.00
_cell.angle_gamma   90.00
#
_symmetry.space_group_name_H-M   'P 1'
#
loop_
_entity.id
_entity.type
_entity.pdbx_description
1 polymer ?
#
loop_
_entity_poly.entity_id
_entity_poly.type
_entity_poly.pdbx_seq_one_letter_code
_entity_poly.pdbx_strand_id
1 'polypeptide(L)'
;VHTRDGLVRQAIQVYEETFSAHPLCVATAPGRVNLIGEHTDYNLGVVLPAAINRCIAIAAGPRTDDQLVIHSETMNDLVQVTLGDLRPLKYSTWSNYLTGVAFFLQRRGANLRGANISVSGNIPQAAGLSSSAALEIASAFAFTAMNDLHFSDIDLIRLCQQAENEFVGVSCGIMDQFVSCMGKQHQALYLDCRTLLYKHVGLPEKVSLLVCNTGVQRELSRSEYNKRRQECLFGVKQLATKLP
;
A
#
# COMPACT_ATOMS: atom_id res chain seq x y z
N VAL A 1 0.21 23.04 -1.30
CA VAL A 1 0.09 21.76 -2.02
C VAL A 1 1.46 21.13 -2.05
N HIS A 2 1.68 20.11 -1.24
CA HIS A 2 2.98 19.44 -1.20
C HIS A 2 3.17 18.63 -2.49
N THR A 3 4.17 19.01 -3.29
CA THR A 3 4.63 18.21 -4.43
C THR A 3 5.28 16.92 -3.93
N ARG A 4 5.47 15.93 -4.81
CA ARG A 4 6.21 14.70 -4.48
C ARG A 4 7.61 15.02 -3.92
N ASP A 5 8.32 15.96 -4.53
CA ASP A 5 9.67 16.37 -4.08
C ASP A 5 9.64 17.08 -2.72
N GLY A 6 8.58 17.84 -2.44
CA GLY A 6 8.36 18.42 -1.11
C GLY A 6 8.16 17.35 -0.05
N LEU A 7 7.38 16.30 -0.36
CA LEU A 7 7.15 15.16 0.56
C LEU A 7 8.43 14.34 0.79
N VAL A 8 9.24 14.14 -0.25
CA VAL A 8 10.55 13.47 -0.13
C VAL A 8 11.48 14.23 0.82
N ARG A 9 11.59 15.57 0.65
CA ARG A 9 12.38 16.40 1.58
C ARG A 9 11.85 16.34 3.00
N GLN A 10 10.54 16.37 3.19
CA GLN A 10 9.91 16.24 4.50
C GLN A 10 10.24 14.87 5.14
N ALA A 11 10.15 13.77 4.39
CA ALA A 11 10.47 12.44 4.91
C ALA A 11 11.94 12.33 5.35
N ILE A 12 12.88 12.95 4.61
CA ILE A 12 14.29 13.01 4.99
C ILE A 12 14.46 13.82 6.28
N GLN A 13 13.87 15.01 6.33
CA GLN A 13 13.96 15.88 7.51
C GLN A 13 13.42 15.18 8.77
N VAL A 14 12.23 14.58 8.67
CA VAL A 14 11.62 13.82 9.79
C VAL A 14 12.52 12.66 10.24
N TYR A 15 13.13 11.97 9.26
CA TYR A 15 14.08 10.90 9.57
C TYR A 15 15.29 11.42 10.35
N GLU A 16 15.91 12.51 9.89
CA GLU A 16 17.08 13.12 10.52
C GLU A 16 16.78 13.65 11.92
N GLU A 17 15.65 14.31 12.10
CA GLU A 17 15.17 14.80 13.40
C GLU A 17 14.90 13.66 14.39
N THR A 18 14.35 12.53 13.90
CA THR A 18 13.97 11.39 14.76
C THR A 18 15.16 10.53 15.13
N PHE A 19 16.06 10.27 14.17
CA PHE A 19 17.13 9.26 14.32
C PHE A 19 18.53 9.84 14.37
N SER A 20 18.71 11.16 14.23
CA SER A 20 20.00 11.86 14.21
C SER A 20 20.99 11.26 13.19
N ALA A 21 20.48 10.78 12.06
CA ALA A 21 21.23 10.12 10.99
C ALA A 21 20.61 10.47 9.63
N HIS A 22 21.37 10.32 8.53
CA HIS A 22 20.84 10.47 7.17
C HIS A 22 20.28 9.14 6.66
N PRO A 23 19.09 9.11 5.99
CA PRO A 23 18.53 7.86 5.47
C PRO A 23 19.38 7.33 4.30
N LEU A 24 19.45 6.00 4.16
CA LEU A 24 20.12 5.35 3.03
C LEU A 24 19.28 5.46 1.74
N CYS A 25 17.98 5.40 1.86
CA CYS A 25 17.08 5.49 0.72
C CYS A 25 15.76 6.19 1.09
N VAL A 26 15.10 6.72 0.06
CA VAL A 26 13.71 7.22 0.16
C VAL A 26 12.89 6.58 -0.95
N ALA A 27 11.80 5.92 -0.56
CA ALA A 27 10.84 5.32 -1.47
C ALA A 27 9.50 6.07 -1.40
N THR A 28 8.80 6.18 -2.53
CA THR A 28 7.48 6.81 -2.58
C THR A 28 6.50 5.97 -3.37
N ALA A 29 5.24 5.95 -2.93
CA ALA A 29 4.16 5.33 -3.70
C ALA A 29 2.89 6.19 -3.63
N PRO A 30 2.15 6.32 -4.74
CA PRO A 30 0.96 7.15 -4.81
C PRO A 30 -0.27 6.42 -4.25
N GLY A 31 -1.25 7.20 -3.76
CA GLY A 31 -2.61 6.73 -3.66
C GLY A 31 -3.29 6.65 -5.02
N ARG A 32 -4.55 6.21 -5.01
CA ARG A 32 -5.33 6.07 -6.25
C ARG A 32 -6.78 6.52 -6.09
N VAL A 33 -7.40 6.83 -7.23
CA VAL A 33 -8.86 6.85 -7.41
C VAL A 33 -9.24 5.71 -8.35
N ASN A 34 -10.42 5.14 -8.18
CA ASN A 34 -10.98 4.23 -9.16
C ASN A 34 -11.99 4.99 -10.04
N LEU A 35 -11.84 4.92 -11.37
CA LEU A 35 -12.74 5.59 -12.30
C LEU A 35 -13.97 4.74 -12.57
N ILE A 36 -13.78 3.42 -12.67
CA ILE A 36 -14.85 2.43 -12.84
C ILE A 36 -14.33 1.03 -12.48
N GLY A 37 -15.23 0.17 -11.99
CA GLY A 37 -14.94 -1.21 -11.60
C GLY A 37 -14.92 -1.40 -10.07
N GLU A 38 -15.79 -0.66 -9.36
CA GLU A 38 -15.96 -0.81 -7.92
C GLU A 38 -16.44 -2.23 -7.58
N HIS A 39 -15.79 -2.84 -6.56
CA HIS A 39 -16.10 -4.19 -6.09
C HIS A 39 -15.90 -5.31 -7.13
N THR A 40 -15.14 -5.06 -8.20
CA THR A 40 -14.86 -6.06 -9.23
C THR A 40 -13.47 -6.72 -9.06
N ASP A 41 -12.53 -6.06 -8.44
CA ASP A 41 -11.14 -6.52 -8.28
C ASP A 41 -11.02 -7.83 -7.49
N TYR A 42 -11.67 -7.94 -6.35
CA TYR A 42 -11.69 -9.18 -5.56
C TYR A 42 -12.62 -10.26 -6.13
N ASN A 43 -13.41 -9.92 -7.15
CA ASN A 43 -14.21 -10.83 -7.96
C ASN A 43 -13.52 -11.20 -9.29
N LEU A 44 -12.23 -10.93 -9.42
CA LEU A 44 -11.40 -11.20 -10.61
C LEU A 44 -11.93 -10.51 -11.87
N GLY A 45 -12.56 -9.34 -11.72
CA GLY A 45 -13.08 -8.52 -12.80
C GLY A 45 -12.08 -7.51 -13.33
N VAL A 46 -12.59 -6.57 -14.13
CA VAL A 46 -11.78 -5.50 -14.73
C VAL A 46 -11.97 -4.22 -13.95
N VAL A 47 -10.90 -3.44 -13.83
CA VAL A 47 -10.88 -2.13 -13.16
C VAL A 47 -10.14 -1.08 -14.00
N LEU A 48 -10.43 0.19 -13.75
CA LEU A 48 -9.78 1.33 -14.41
C LEU A 48 -9.38 2.40 -13.37
N PRO A 49 -8.46 2.12 -12.46
CA PRO A 49 -7.96 3.13 -11.52
C PRO A 49 -6.96 4.10 -12.17
N ALA A 50 -6.72 5.21 -11.49
CA ALA A 50 -5.65 6.16 -11.80
C ALA A 50 -4.88 6.52 -10.53
N ALA A 51 -3.54 6.56 -10.62
CA ALA A 51 -2.71 7.08 -9.55
C ALA A 51 -2.95 8.59 -9.38
N ILE A 52 -2.90 9.06 -8.14
CA ILE A 52 -3.10 10.47 -7.82
C ILE A 52 -1.78 11.13 -7.38
N ASN A 53 -1.76 12.46 -7.34
CA ASN A 53 -0.60 13.25 -6.92
C ASN A 53 -0.48 13.38 -5.38
N ARG A 54 -0.99 12.41 -4.64
CA ARG A 54 -0.85 12.24 -3.20
C ARG A 54 -0.13 10.92 -2.94
N CYS A 55 0.88 10.96 -2.09
CA CYS A 55 1.79 9.83 -1.90
C CYS A 55 2.04 9.55 -0.41
N ILE A 56 2.56 8.37 -0.15
CA ILE A 56 3.36 8.05 1.04
C ILE A 56 4.83 8.11 0.64
N ALA A 57 5.67 8.66 1.51
CA ALA A 57 7.12 8.63 1.42
C ALA A 57 7.70 7.94 2.64
N ILE A 58 8.64 7.05 2.42
CA ILE A 58 9.37 6.31 3.44
C ILE A 58 10.85 6.62 3.29
N ALA A 59 11.46 7.22 4.31
CA ALA A 59 12.90 7.31 4.41
C ALA A 59 13.40 6.20 5.35
N ALA A 60 14.40 5.44 4.91
CA ALA A 60 14.90 4.28 5.63
C ALA A 60 16.43 4.23 5.66
N GLY A 61 16.96 3.74 6.78
CA GLY A 61 18.40 3.51 6.95
C GLY A 61 18.65 2.30 7.84
N PRO A 62 19.81 1.62 7.66
CA PRO A 62 20.12 0.38 8.34
C PRO A 62 20.43 0.59 9.82
N ARG A 63 20.13 -0.43 10.61
CA ARG A 63 20.55 -0.60 12.00
C ARG A 63 21.52 -1.79 12.11
N THR A 64 22.25 -1.83 13.21
CA THR A 64 23.19 -2.94 13.51
C THR A 64 22.53 -4.07 14.29
N ASP A 65 21.32 -3.84 14.81
CA ASP A 65 20.47 -4.85 15.48
C ASP A 65 19.38 -5.36 14.53
N ASP A 66 18.49 -6.23 15.02
CA ASP A 66 17.38 -6.83 14.30
C ASP A 66 16.04 -6.08 14.50
N GLN A 67 16.08 -4.80 14.92
CA GLN A 67 14.90 -4.02 15.21
C GLN A 67 14.44 -3.22 13.98
N LEU A 68 13.13 -3.14 13.77
CA LEU A 68 12.48 -2.11 12.97
C LEU A 68 11.97 -1.03 13.93
N VAL A 69 12.52 0.17 13.84
CA VAL A 69 12.03 1.35 14.56
C VAL A 69 11.36 2.27 13.57
N ILE A 70 10.04 2.38 13.67
CA ILE A 70 9.17 3.01 12.67
C ILE A 70 8.49 4.22 13.28
N HIS A 71 8.79 5.40 12.77
CA HIS A 71 8.16 6.65 13.17
C HIS A 71 7.21 7.14 12.09
N SER A 72 6.00 7.53 12.45
CA SER A 72 5.06 8.21 11.56
C SER A 72 4.69 9.58 12.11
N GLU A 73 5.10 10.63 11.41
CA GLU A 73 4.71 12.01 11.70
C GLU A 73 3.18 12.17 11.62
N THR A 74 2.54 11.61 10.59
CA THR A 74 1.08 11.75 10.37
C THR A 74 0.26 11.08 11.47
N MET A 75 0.74 9.95 12.02
CA MET A 75 0.07 9.21 13.10
C MET A 75 0.57 9.65 14.48
N ASN A 76 1.62 10.48 14.54
CA ASN A 76 2.33 10.86 15.75
C ASN A 76 2.66 9.64 16.62
N ASP A 77 3.20 8.60 16.01
CA ASP A 77 3.41 7.29 16.63
C ASP A 77 4.80 6.75 16.31
N LEU A 78 5.44 6.09 17.29
CA LEU A 78 6.71 5.42 17.14
C LEU A 78 6.56 3.96 17.57
N VAL A 79 6.82 3.06 16.65
CA VAL A 79 6.67 1.61 16.83
C VAL A 79 8.02 0.94 16.74
N GLN A 80 8.28 -0.01 17.63
CA GLN A 80 9.47 -0.84 17.60
C GLN A 80 9.06 -2.31 17.61
N VAL A 81 9.60 -3.08 16.65
CA VAL A 81 9.37 -4.52 16.51
C VAL A 81 10.67 -5.22 16.14
N THR A 82 10.76 -6.50 16.51
CA THR A 82 11.91 -7.35 16.19
C THR A 82 11.63 -8.15 14.91
N LEU A 83 12.57 -8.18 13.97
CA LEU A 83 12.44 -8.92 12.70
C LEU A 83 12.22 -10.43 12.91
N GLY A 84 12.75 -11.00 14.02
CA GLY A 84 12.56 -12.39 14.37
C GLY A 84 11.17 -12.72 14.96
N ASP A 85 10.33 -11.72 15.32
CA ASP A 85 9.00 -11.91 15.93
C ASP A 85 7.97 -10.93 15.35
N LEU A 86 7.85 -10.90 14.02
CA LEU A 86 6.85 -10.06 13.35
C LEU A 86 5.47 -10.67 13.48
N ARG A 87 4.57 -9.92 14.13
CA ARG A 87 3.16 -10.27 14.31
C ARG A 87 2.27 -9.03 14.31
N PRO A 88 0.98 -9.15 13.96
CA PRO A 88 0.09 -7.99 13.94
C PRO A 88 -0.02 -7.33 15.31
N LEU A 89 0.19 -6.01 15.36
CA LEU A 89 0.05 -5.20 16.57
C LEU A 89 -1.41 -4.73 16.71
N LYS A 90 -1.94 -4.80 17.93
CA LYS A 90 -3.30 -4.34 18.22
C LYS A 90 -3.37 -2.83 18.55
N TYR A 91 -2.28 -2.28 19.08
CA TYR A 91 -2.20 -0.87 19.52
C TYR A 91 -1.74 0.10 18.43
N SER A 92 -1.08 -0.40 17.39
CA SER A 92 -0.59 0.41 16.26
C SER A 92 -0.93 -0.29 14.95
N THR A 93 -2.22 -0.29 14.59
CA THR A 93 -2.72 -1.07 13.44
C THR A 93 -2.22 -0.56 12.09
N TRP A 94 -1.85 0.72 11.98
CA TRP A 94 -1.31 1.30 10.76
C TRP A 94 0.06 0.71 10.40
N SER A 95 0.89 0.42 11.41
CA SER A 95 2.24 -0.14 11.18
C SER A 95 2.21 -1.58 10.66
N ASN A 96 1.07 -2.28 10.84
CA ASN A 96 0.91 -3.65 10.35
C ASN A 96 1.00 -3.76 8.82
N TYR A 97 0.66 -2.71 8.08
CA TYR A 97 0.84 -2.69 6.63
C TYR A 97 2.32 -2.77 6.24
N LEU A 98 3.17 -2.02 6.93
CA LEU A 98 4.62 -2.02 6.72
C LEU A 98 5.27 -3.31 7.27
N THR A 99 4.96 -3.70 8.50
CA THR A 99 5.55 -4.89 9.13
C THR A 99 5.08 -6.18 8.47
N GLY A 100 3.87 -6.21 7.91
CA GLY A 100 3.36 -7.29 7.08
C GLY A 100 4.17 -7.48 5.80
N VAL A 101 4.58 -6.38 5.15
CA VAL A 101 5.48 -6.45 3.99
C VAL A 101 6.83 -7.06 4.38
N ALA A 102 7.43 -6.61 5.50
CA ALA A 102 8.68 -7.19 6.01
C ALA A 102 8.53 -8.69 6.31
N PHE A 103 7.43 -9.09 6.95
CA PHE A 103 7.12 -10.48 7.26
C PHE A 103 7.06 -11.35 5.99
N PHE A 104 6.37 -10.90 4.94
CA PHE A 104 6.26 -11.69 3.71
C PHE A 104 7.54 -11.65 2.86
N LEU A 105 8.34 -10.60 2.91
CA LEU A 105 9.68 -10.61 2.33
C LEU A 105 10.56 -11.69 2.97
N GLN A 106 10.59 -11.77 4.30
CA GLN A 106 11.32 -12.84 5.02
C GLN A 106 10.80 -14.24 4.66
N ARG A 107 9.48 -14.43 4.54
CA ARG A 107 8.88 -15.71 4.13
C ARG A 107 9.25 -16.12 2.70
N ARG A 108 9.64 -15.17 1.86
CA ARG A 108 10.20 -15.41 0.52
C ARG A 108 11.73 -15.54 0.51
N GLY A 109 12.34 -15.68 1.69
CA GLY A 109 13.77 -15.90 1.85
C GLY A 109 14.64 -14.64 1.88
N ALA A 110 14.03 -13.45 1.95
CA ALA A 110 14.79 -12.22 2.10
C ALA A 110 15.43 -12.13 3.48
N ASN A 111 16.72 -11.85 3.52
CA ASN A 111 17.44 -11.56 4.75
C ASN A 111 17.40 -10.04 5.01
N LEU A 112 16.41 -9.60 5.79
CA LEU A 112 16.23 -8.19 6.13
C LEU A 112 17.15 -7.80 7.29
N ARG A 113 17.78 -6.63 7.17
CA ARG A 113 18.51 -5.97 8.26
C ARG A 113 17.55 -5.10 9.08
N GLY A 114 17.85 -4.89 10.35
CA GLY A 114 17.19 -3.89 11.17
C GLY A 114 17.21 -2.52 10.50
N ALA A 115 16.20 -1.71 10.74
CA ALA A 115 16.03 -0.43 10.09
C ALA A 115 15.40 0.64 11.00
N ASN A 116 15.90 1.85 10.87
CA ASN A 116 15.17 3.06 11.23
C ASN A 116 14.32 3.49 10.03
N ILE A 117 13.06 3.82 10.24
CA ILE A 117 12.11 4.13 9.18
C ILE A 117 11.27 5.34 9.60
N SER A 118 11.22 6.38 8.78
CA SER A 118 10.24 7.46 8.92
C SER A 118 9.20 7.38 7.80
N VAL A 119 7.94 7.58 8.16
CA VAL A 119 6.79 7.56 7.25
C VAL A 119 6.13 8.93 7.25
N SER A 120 6.13 9.59 6.10
CA SER A 120 5.42 10.84 5.85
C SER A 120 4.40 10.65 4.73
N GLY A 121 3.26 11.34 4.80
CA GLY A 121 2.22 11.17 3.79
C GLY A 121 1.33 12.38 3.63
N ASN A 122 0.80 12.58 2.43
CA ASN A 122 -0.19 13.62 2.14
C ASN A 122 -1.49 13.06 1.53
N ILE A 123 -1.70 11.74 1.60
CA ILE A 123 -2.97 11.11 1.24
C ILE A 123 -3.94 11.34 2.40
N PRO A 124 -5.12 11.95 2.18
CA PRO A 124 -6.11 12.13 3.22
C PRO A 124 -6.53 10.80 3.85
N GLN A 125 -6.49 10.73 5.19
CA GLN A 125 -6.85 9.52 5.92
C GLN A 125 -8.34 9.20 5.76
N ALA A 126 -8.68 7.92 5.74
CA ALA A 126 -10.05 7.40 5.64
C ALA A 126 -10.86 7.91 4.43
N ALA A 127 -10.22 8.56 3.45
CA ALA A 127 -10.87 9.12 2.26
C ALA A 127 -11.07 8.10 1.13
N GLY A 128 -10.67 6.84 1.30
CA GLY A 128 -10.77 5.79 0.27
C GLY A 128 -9.78 5.96 -0.89
N LEU A 129 -8.66 6.62 -0.64
CA LEU A 129 -7.62 6.89 -1.63
C LEU A 129 -6.43 5.92 -1.53
N SER A 130 -6.63 4.76 -0.91
CA SER A 130 -5.66 3.65 -0.79
C SER A 130 -4.32 4.04 -0.16
N SER A 131 -4.39 4.71 0.99
CA SER A 131 -3.18 5.00 1.77
C SER A 131 -2.50 3.72 2.29
N SER A 132 -3.26 2.64 2.55
CA SER A 132 -2.73 1.32 2.94
C SER A 132 -1.83 0.74 1.85
N ALA A 133 -2.34 0.58 0.64
CA ALA A 133 -1.58 0.06 -0.49
C ALA A 133 -0.37 0.94 -0.85
N ALA A 134 -0.52 2.27 -0.75
CA ALA A 134 0.61 3.18 -0.93
C ALA A 134 1.69 2.98 0.14
N LEU A 135 1.31 2.75 1.41
CA LEU A 135 2.24 2.44 2.49
C LEU A 135 2.95 1.10 2.24
N GLU A 136 2.21 0.07 1.84
CA GLU A 136 2.77 -1.25 1.53
C GLU A 136 3.78 -1.20 0.38
N ILE A 137 3.42 -0.58 -0.74
CA ILE A 137 4.30 -0.49 -1.92
C ILE A 137 5.54 0.37 -1.63
N ALA A 138 5.38 1.52 -0.95
CA ALA A 138 6.52 2.32 -0.52
C ALA A 138 7.44 1.54 0.44
N SER A 139 6.88 0.72 1.34
CA SER A 139 7.62 -0.15 2.25
C SER A 139 8.38 -1.24 1.49
N ALA A 140 7.73 -1.89 0.52
CA ALA A 140 8.37 -2.89 -0.32
C ALA A 140 9.55 -2.31 -1.09
N PHE A 141 9.41 -1.13 -1.68
CA PHE A 141 10.51 -0.44 -2.37
C PHE A 141 11.64 -0.03 -1.41
N ALA A 142 11.31 0.47 -0.21
CA ALA A 142 12.32 0.82 0.78
C ALA A 142 13.11 -0.42 1.26
N PHE A 143 12.43 -1.52 1.60
CA PHE A 143 13.09 -2.75 2.03
C PHE A 143 13.93 -3.38 0.92
N THR A 144 13.45 -3.41 -0.32
CA THR A 144 14.22 -3.97 -1.45
C THR A 144 15.45 -3.13 -1.74
N ALA A 145 15.33 -1.80 -1.79
CA ALA A 145 16.45 -0.90 -2.00
C ALA A 145 17.50 -0.98 -0.88
N MET A 146 17.04 -1.02 0.40
CA MET A 146 17.96 -1.04 1.56
C MET A 146 18.71 -2.36 1.69
N ASN A 147 18.15 -3.48 1.25
CA ASN A 147 18.73 -4.82 1.37
C ASN A 147 19.23 -5.40 0.05
N ASP A 148 19.29 -4.61 -1.03
CA ASP A 148 19.71 -5.03 -2.37
C ASP A 148 18.97 -6.28 -2.87
N LEU A 149 17.65 -6.27 -2.69
CA LEU A 149 16.78 -7.39 -3.07
C LEU A 149 16.17 -7.13 -4.46
N HIS A 150 16.07 -8.18 -5.25
CA HIS A 150 15.55 -8.14 -6.60
C HIS A 150 14.23 -8.92 -6.69
N PHE A 151 13.14 -8.19 -6.86
CA PHE A 151 11.80 -8.73 -7.11
C PHE A 151 11.22 -8.07 -8.36
N SER A 152 10.38 -8.78 -9.10
CA SER A 152 9.59 -8.14 -10.13
C SER A 152 8.50 -7.26 -9.50
N ASP A 153 8.04 -6.21 -10.21
CA ASP A 153 6.94 -5.37 -9.73
C ASP A 153 5.69 -6.19 -9.42
N ILE A 154 5.39 -7.20 -10.24
CA ILE A 154 4.25 -8.11 -10.04
C ILE A 154 4.40 -8.94 -8.75
N ASP A 155 5.63 -9.39 -8.44
CA ASP A 155 5.88 -10.13 -7.20
C ASP A 155 5.71 -9.24 -5.98
N LEU A 156 6.17 -7.99 -6.03
CA LEU A 156 5.97 -7.02 -4.95
C LEU A 156 4.49 -6.67 -4.78
N ILE A 157 3.75 -6.46 -5.87
CA ILE A 157 2.31 -6.20 -5.84
C ILE A 157 1.57 -7.35 -5.14
N ARG A 158 1.84 -8.60 -5.53
CA ARG A 158 1.24 -9.79 -4.92
C ARG A 158 1.64 -9.95 -3.47
N LEU A 159 2.88 -9.65 -3.12
CA LEU A 159 3.37 -9.70 -1.76
C LEU A 159 2.65 -8.67 -0.87
N CYS A 160 2.49 -7.44 -1.34
CA CYS A 160 1.76 -6.39 -0.62
C CYS A 160 0.29 -6.75 -0.42
N GLN A 161 -0.39 -7.24 -1.46
CA GLN A 161 -1.76 -7.75 -1.33
C GLN A 161 -1.85 -8.89 -0.32
N GLN A 162 -0.89 -9.82 -0.32
CA GLN A 162 -0.83 -10.92 0.65
C GLN A 162 -0.63 -10.40 2.07
N ALA A 163 0.22 -9.38 2.27
CA ALA A 163 0.42 -8.73 3.55
C ALA A 163 -0.89 -8.10 4.07
N GLU A 164 -1.64 -7.39 3.23
CA GLU A 164 -2.92 -6.81 3.63
C GLU A 164 -3.95 -7.90 3.97
N ASN A 165 -4.03 -8.95 3.17
CA ASN A 165 -5.02 -10.02 3.36
C ASN A 165 -4.72 -10.91 4.57
N GLU A 166 -3.48 -11.36 4.75
CA GLU A 166 -3.14 -12.41 5.71
C GLU A 166 -2.53 -11.86 7.00
N PHE A 167 -1.81 -10.73 6.96
CA PHE A 167 -1.20 -10.14 8.15
C PHE A 167 -2.08 -9.06 8.76
N VAL A 168 -2.63 -8.14 7.94
CA VAL A 168 -3.53 -7.09 8.42
C VAL A 168 -4.96 -7.59 8.62
N GLY A 169 -5.40 -8.56 7.79
CA GLY A 169 -6.73 -9.17 7.87
C GLY A 169 -7.83 -8.42 7.10
N VAL A 170 -7.45 -7.67 6.06
CA VAL A 170 -8.38 -6.99 5.13
C VAL A 170 -8.41 -7.75 3.81
N SER A 171 -9.52 -8.37 3.47
CA SER A 171 -9.65 -9.25 2.29
C SER A 171 -9.76 -8.46 0.98
N CYS A 172 -8.78 -7.59 0.67
CA CYS A 172 -8.79 -6.73 -0.52
C CYS A 172 -8.52 -7.49 -1.84
N GLY A 173 -8.94 -6.87 -2.97
CA GLY A 173 -8.47 -7.23 -4.30
C GLY A 173 -7.05 -6.73 -4.56
N ILE A 174 -6.57 -6.85 -5.82
CA ILE A 174 -5.19 -6.49 -6.18
C ILE A 174 -5.06 -5.06 -6.75
N MET A 175 -6.18 -4.40 -7.05
CA MET A 175 -6.25 -3.13 -7.77
C MET A 175 -5.38 -2.05 -7.13
N ASP A 176 -5.46 -1.91 -5.82
CA ASP A 176 -4.87 -0.79 -5.07
C ASP A 176 -3.35 -0.85 -5.09
N GLN A 177 -2.78 -2.00 -4.78
CA GLN A 177 -1.33 -2.23 -4.84
C GLN A 177 -0.84 -2.14 -6.28
N PHE A 178 -1.65 -2.64 -7.25
CA PHE A 178 -1.26 -2.64 -8.65
C PHE A 178 -1.10 -1.23 -9.19
N VAL A 179 -2.08 -0.35 -8.97
CA VAL A 179 -2.00 1.03 -9.45
C VAL A 179 -1.01 1.88 -8.65
N SER A 180 -0.82 1.60 -7.37
CA SER A 180 0.19 2.29 -6.54
C SER A 180 1.62 1.98 -7.02
N CYS A 181 1.86 0.76 -7.54
CA CYS A 181 3.15 0.35 -8.10
C CYS A 181 3.32 0.79 -9.56
N MET A 182 2.33 0.52 -10.41
CA MET A 182 2.43 0.61 -11.87
C MET A 182 1.82 1.88 -12.46
N GLY A 183 1.21 2.76 -11.64
CA GLY A 183 0.56 3.98 -12.10
C GLY A 183 1.51 4.93 -12.82
N LYS A 184 1.03 5.59 -13.89
CA LYS A 184 1.78 6.59 -14.66
C LYS A 184 1.05 7.92 -14.69
N GLN A 185 1.82 8.99 -14.74
CA GLN A 185 1.29 10.35 -14.83
C GLN A 185 0.39 10.51 -16.08
N HIS A 186 -0.74 11.18 -15.91
CA HIS A 186 -1.75 11.43 -16.95
C HIS A 186 -2.33 10.18 -17.61
N GLN A 187 -2.28 9.04 -16.93
CA GLN A 187 -2.83 7.78 -17.45
C GLN A 187 -3.66 7.07 -16.39
N ALA A 188 -4.77 6.48 -16.82
CA ALA A 188 -5.46 5.45 -16.07
C ALA A 188 -4.85 4.09 -16.37
N LEU A 189 -5.03 3.13 -15.48
CA LEU A 189 -4.53 1.77 -15.61
C LEU A 189 -5.72 0.83 -15.84
N TYR A 190 -5.91 0.34 -17.07
CA TYR A 190 -6.82 -0.76 -17.34
C TYR A 190 -6.18 -2.05 -16.84
N LEU A 191 -6.83 -2.76 -15.94
CA LEU A 191 -6.33 -4.00 -15.36
C LEU A 191 -7.42 -5.07 -15.36
N ASP A 192 -7.11 -6.24 -15.92
CA ASP A 192 -7.85 -7.48 -15.69
C ASP A 192 -7.27 -8.16 -14.44
N CYS A 193 -8.03 -8.16 -13.33
CA CYS A 193 -7.58 -8.70 -12.06
C CYS A 193 -7.44 -10.22 -12.01
N ARG A 194 -7.97 -10.94 -13.00
CA ARG A 194 -7.82 -12.41 -13.13
C ARG A 194 -6.49 -12.79 -13.74
N THR A 195 -6.15 -12.15 -14.85
CA THR A 195 -4.96 -12.48 -15.66
C THR A 195 -3.77 -11.61 -15.32
N LEU A 196 -3.98 -10.48 -14.64
CA LEU A 196 -3.04 -9.38 -14.40
C LEU A 196 -2.51 -8.73 -15.70
N LEU A 197 -3.21 -8.94 -16.81
CA LEU A 197 -2.94 -8.17 -18.02
C LEU A 197 -3.40 -6.73 -17.82
N TYR A 198 -2.53 -5.81 -18.14
CA TYR A 198 -2.80 -4.39 -17.95
C TYR A 198 -2.32 -3.54 -19.12
N LYS A 199 -2.91 -2.37 -19.27
CA LYS A 199 -2.45 -1.33 -20.18
C LYS A 199 -2.69 0.05 -19.60
N HIS A 200 -1.82 0.99 -19.94
CA HIS A 200 -2.01 2.38 -19.62
C HIS A 200 -2.90 3.05 -20.67
N VAL A 201 -3.89 3.81 -20.20
CA VAL A 201 -4.86 4.53 -21.03
C VAL A 201 -4.71 6.03 -20.76
N GLY A 202 -4.38 6.82 -21.77
CA GLY A 202 -4.21 8.25 -21.63
C GLY A 202 -5.49 8.94 -21.13
N LEU A 203 -5.37 9.81 -20.14
CA LEU A 203 -6.45 10.68 -19.72
C LEU A 203 -6.49 11.93 -20.63
N PRO A 204 -7.67 12.43 -21.01
CA PRO A 204 -7.76 13.64 -21.85
C PRO A 204 -7.13 14.84 -21.15
N GLU A 205 -6.33 15.64 -21.87
CA GLU A 205 -5.59 16.78 -21.31
C GLU A 205 -6.47 17.86 -20.67
N LYS A 206 -7.72 18.00 -21.13
CA LYS A 206 -8.68 19.02 -20.66
C LYS A 206 -9.64 18.52 -19.57
N VAL A 207 -9.35 17.34 -18.99
CA VAL A 207 -10.19 16.74 -17.95
C VAL A 207 -9.46 16.78 -16.61
N SER A 208 -10.17 17.22 -15.58
CA SER A 208 -9.71 17.14 -14.18
C SER A 208 -10.56 16.15 -13.41
N LEU A 209 -9.93 15.35 -12.54
CA LEU A 209 -10.63 14.47 -11.62
C LEU A 209 -10.88 15.23 -10.32
N LEU A 210 -12.16 15.41 -9.96
CA LEU A 210 -12.57 15.97 -8.68
C LEU A 210 -12.94 14.85 -7.72
N VAL A 211 -12.19 14.75 -6.61
CA VAL A 211 -12.44 13.78 -5.56
C VAL A 211 -13.19 14.47 -4.42
N CYS A 212 -14.43 14.06 -4.17
CA CYS A 212 -15.26 14.58 -3.09
C CYS A 212 -15.26 13.61 -1.91
N ASN A 213 -14.71 14.04 -0.77
CA ASN A 213 -14.79 13.27 0.46
C ASN A 213 -16.15 13.52 1.12
N THR A 214 -16.93 12.47 1.33
CA THR A 214 -18.26 12.54 1.96
C THR A 214 -18.21 12.75 3.47
N GLY A 215 -17.02 12.67 4.09
CA GLY A 215 -16.85 12.78 5.55
C GLY A 215 -17.32 11.58 6.36
N VAL A 216 -17.81 10.52 5.69
CA VAL A 216 -18.21 9.28 6.39
C VAL A 216 -16.96 8.54 6.87
N GLN A 217 -16.85 8.39 8.19
CA GLN A 217 -15.73 7.64 8.77
C GLN A 217 -15.85 6.14 8.47
N ARG A 218 -14.74 5.57 8.00
CA ARG A 218 -14.70 4.17 7.52
C ARG A 218 -14.24 3.15 8.56
N GLU A 219 -14.34 3.43 9.85
CA GLU A 219 -13.97 2.46 10.91
C GLU A 219 -14.77 1.15 10.84
N LEU A 220 -16.01 1.23 10.36
CA LEU A 220 -16.87 0.06 10.08
C LEU A 220 -16.58 -0.60 8.71
N SER A 221 -15.74 0.01 7.86
CA SER A 221 -15.58 -0.42 6.47
C SER A 221 -14.83 -1.74 6.31
N ARG A 222 -13.93 -2.08 7.23
CA ARG A 222 -13.23 -3.39 7.19
C ARG A 222 -14.20 -4.55 7.32
N SER A 223 -15.16 -4.46 8.25
CA SER A 223 -16.17 -5.49 8.45
C SER A 223 -17.15 -5.56 7.27
N GLU A 224 -17.61 -4.40 6.76
CA GLU A 224 -18.53 -4.35 5.63
C GLU A 224 -17.88 -4.78 4.31
N TYR A 225 -16.63 -4.41 4.05
CA TYR A 225 -15.90 -4.86 2.87
C TYR A 225 -15.71 -6.39 2.86
N ASN A 226 -15.26 -6.95 3.97
CA ASN A 226 -15.12 -8.40 4.14
C ASN A 226 -16.48 -9.10 3.99
N LYS A 227 -17.55 -8.52 4.53
CA LYS A 227 -18.91 -9.03 4.39
C LYS A 227 -19.38 -9.03 2.93
N ARG A 228 -19.17 -7.94 2.18
CA ARG A 228 -19.51 -7.88 0.75
C ARG A 228 -18.78 -8.95 -0.06
N ARG A 229 -17.49 -9.16 0.22
CA ARG A 229 -16.74 -10.24 -0.42
C ARG A 229 -17.33 -11.61 -0.11
N GLN A 230 -17.70 -11.87 1.15
CA GLN A 230 -18.34 -13.14 1.55
C GLN A 230 -19.69 -13.34 0.83
N GLU A 231 -20.51 -12.30 0.72
CA GLU A 231 -21.78 -12.34 0.00
C GLU A 231 -21.57 -12.67 -1.48
N CYS A 232 -20.57 -12.08 -2.15
CA CYS A 232 -20.21 -12.40 -3.53
C CYS A 232 -19.78 -13.87 -3.67
N LEU A 233 -18.89 -14.36 -2.80
CA LEU A 233 -18.44 -15.75 -2.81
C LEU A 233 -19.60 -16.73 -2.60
N PHE A 234 -20.50 -16.41 -1.67
CA PHE A 234 -21.71 -17.20 -1.45
C PHE A 234 -22.61 -17.23 -2.69
N GLY A 235 -22.85 -16.06 -3.30
CA GLY A 235 -23.66 -15.96 -4.53
C GLY A 235 -23.08 -16.80 -5.68
N VAL A 236 -21.76 -16.69 -5.93
CA VAL A 236 -21.08 -17.51 -6.94
C VAL A 236 -21.22 -19.00 -6.65
N LYS A 237 -21.04 -19.42 -5.38
CA LYS A 237 -21.19 -20.82 -4.99
C LYS A 237 -22.61 -21.34 -5.25
N GLN A 238 -23.63 -20.53 -4.94
CA GLN A 238 -25.03 -20.91 -5.21
C GLN A 238 -25.31 -21.03 -6.72
N LEU A 239 -24.82 -20.10 -7.53
CA LEU A 239 -24.98 -20.15 -8.98
C LEU A 239 -24.27 -21.34 -9.60
N ALA A 240 -23.04 -21.64 -9.18
CA ALA A 240 -22.26 -22.77 -9.68
C ALA A 240 -22.92 -24.14 -9.41
N THR A 241 -23.86 -24.24 -8.46
CA THR A 241 -24.63 -25.49 -8.24
C THR A 241 -25.78 -25.64 -9.24
N LYS A 242 -26.16 -24.58 -9.97
CA LYS A 242 -27.32 -24.54 -10.83
C LYS A 242 -27.00 -24.26 -12.30
N LEU A 243 -25.80 -23.74 -12.55
CA LEU A 243 -25.32 -23.41 -13.89
C LEU A 243 -24.18 -24.36 -14.24
N PRO A 244 -24.11 -24.88 -15.47
CA PRO A 244 -23.05 -25.78 -15.93
C PRO A 244 -21.69 -25.08 -15.98
#